data_2df4d578b6539f63d8e914b49cc15f08
#
_entry.id   2df4d578b6539f63d8e914b49cc15f08
#
_cell.length_a   1.000
_cell.length_b   1.000
_cell.length_c   1.000
_cell.angle_alpha   90.00
_cell.angle_beta   90.00
_cell.angle_gamma   90.00
#
_symmetry.space_group_name_H-M   'P 1'
#
loop_
_entity.id
_entity.type
_entity.pdbx_description
1 polymer ?
#
loop_
_entity_poly.entity_id
_entity_poly.type
_entity_poly.pdbx_seq_one_letter_code
_entity_poly.pdbx_strand_id
1 'polypeptide(L)'
;MAIGRNLRVTLAFWLGLLVLGAGSPRPAEAEATYEILSFSDLDGWARDDHRAALRAFQETCSDLKDRDWRAICAAVPSFGDAKLFFELLFRPVLIKDTSKGLFTGYFEPELNGSKTPTARFKYPVYRKPPEVREGVLWRSRRAIETTDIMKNRGLEIAWVDDPTALFFMQIQGSGRIRLQDGSYIRLGYRASNGFRARSVGTELVRRGIYKPHQVSAAVIGNWVRRNGEAGLELLRDSPGYVFFRVIRNVPSAKGPLGAMNRSLTAMRSAAVDPRFVPLGAPVWIEKRGQTPFNHLFIAQDTGSAIKGAQRADIFFGTGATAGRAAARLRDPGRMIVLLPIQRAYALLPETVM
;
A
#
# COMPACT_ATOMS: atom_id res chain seq x y z
N MET A 1 -23.52 89.57 -12.22
CA MET A 1 -22.18 89.34 -11.66
C MET A 1 -22.15 87.87 -11.24
N ALA A 2 -21.60 86.96 -12.05
CA ALA A 2 -21.40 85.59 -11.65
C ALA A 2 -20.25 85.03 -12.52
N ILE A 3 -19.20 84.63 -11.85
CA ILE A 3 -17.95 84.18 -12.43
C ILE A 3 -18.06 82.64 -12.61
N GLY A 4 -17.95 82.22 -13.88
CA GLY A 4 -17.86 80.81 -14.22
C GLY A 4 -16.50 80.19 -13.88
N ARG A 5 -16.50 79.00 -13.34
CA ARG A 5 -15.30 78.16 -13.17
C ARG A 5 -15.44 76.93 -14.03
N ASN A 6 -14.62 76.85 -15.07
CA ASN A 6 -14.44 75.72 -15.93
C ASN A 6 -13.75 74.57 -15.15
N LEU A 7 -14.40 73.42 -15.09
CA LEU A 7 -13.81 72.18 -14.55
C LEU A 7 -13.27 71.38 -15.73
N ARG A 8 -11.95 71.29 -15.84
CA ARG A 8 -11.28 70.39 -16.79
C ARG A 8 -11.25 68.96 -16.19
N VAL A 9 -11.97 68.05 -16.85
CA VAL A 9 -11.91 66.61 -16.56
C VAL A 9 -10.73 66.03 -17.31
N THR A 10 -9.71 65.62 -16.59
CA THR A 10 -8.56 64.89 -17.13
C THR A 10 -8.88 63.36 -17.09
N LEU A 11 -9.10 62.76 -18.26
CA LEU A 11 -9.19 61.29 -18.40
C LEU A 11 -7.79 60.69 -18.23
N ALA A 12 -7.57 59.96 -17.15
CA ALA A 12 -6.40 59.10 -16.97
C ALA A 12 -6.67 57.75 -17.60
N PHE A 13 -5.98 57.44 -18.70
CA PHE A 13 -5.93 56.11 -19.30
C PHE A 13 -5.10 55.21 -18.41
N TRP A 14 -5.75 54.21 -17.78
CA TRP A 14 -5.06 53.07 -17.15
C TRP A 14 -4.74 52.03 -18.21
N LEU A 15 -3.46 51.92 -18.59
CA LEU A 15 -2.94 50.80 -19.36
C LEU A 15 -2.86 49.59 -18.41
N GLY A 16 -3.81 48.68 -18.50
CA GLY A 16 -3.75 47.39 -17.81
C GLY A 16 -2.66 46.52 -18.42
N LEU A 17 -1.56 46.34 -17.71
CA LEU A 17 -0.54 45.33 -18.04
C LEU A 17 -1.12 43.92 -17.78
N LEU A 18 -1.55 43.23 -18.85
CA LEU A 18 -1.87 41.82 -18.83
C LEU A 18 -0.55 41.05 -18.61
N VAL A 19 -0.23 40.72 -17.35
CA VAL A 19 0.81 39.74 -17.03
C VAL A 19 0.26 38.36 -17.39
N LEU A 20 0.57 37.89 -18.59
CA LEU A 20 0.46 36.48 -18.96
C LEU A 20 1.40 35.68 -18.05
N GLY A 21 0.85 35.15 -16.97
CA GLY A 21 1.54 34.20 -16.12
C GLY A 21 1.88 32.97 -16.97
N ALA A 22 3.13 32.87 -17.40
CA ALA A 22 3.68 31.65 -17.94
C ALA A 22 3.64 30.62 -16.82
N GLY A 23 2.60 29.81 -16.77
CA GLY A 23 2.52 28.61 -15.95
C GLY A 23 3.70 27.73 -16.34
N SER A 24 4.62 27.50 -15.40
CA SER A 24 5.69 26.53 -15.61
C SER A 24 5.06 25.21 -16.07
N PRO A 25 5.49 24.64 -17.21
CA PRO A 25 4.96 23.37 -17.65
C PRO A 25 5.21 22.35 -16.52
N ARG A 26 4.15 21.73 -16.01
CA ARG A 26 4.29 20.54 -15.19
C ARG A 26 5.10 19.56 -16.01
N PRO A 27 6.16 18.94 -15.45
CA PRO A 27 6.87 17.89 -16.17
C PRO A 27 5.81 16.90 -16.64
N ALA A 28 5.76 16.66 -17.95
CA ALA A 28 4.91 15.62 -18.53
C ALA A 28 5.29 14.32 -17.82
N GLU A 29 4.37 13.72 -17.08
CA GLU A 29 4.54 12.37 -16.55
C GLU A 29 4.73 11.50 -17.79
N ALA A 30 5.89 10.85 -17.92
CA ALA A 30 6.20 10.05 -19.11
C ALA A 30 5.06 9.05 -19.31
N GLU A 31 4.44 9.11 -20.47
CA GLU A 31 3.29 8.30 -20.83
C GLU A 31 3.69 6.83 -20.76
N ALA A 32 2.91 6.00 -20.08
CA ALA A 32 3.18 4.58 -19.97
C ALA A 32 3.05 3.92 -21.34
N THR A 33 3.97 3.01 -21.67
CA THR A 33 3.87 2.20 -22.88
C THR A 33 3.33 0.82 -22.59
N TYR A 34 2.59 0.26 -23.53
CA TYR A 34 1.89 -1.02 -23.42
C TYR A 34 2.38 -1.97 -24.52
N GLU A 35 2.72 -3.18 -24.12
CA GLU A 35 3.17 -4.23 -25.04
C GLU A 35 2.39 -5.51 -24.75
N ILE A 36 1.64 -6.02 -25.74
CA ILE A 36 0.95 -7.31 -25.59
C ILE A 36 1.95 -8.42 -25.85
N LEU A 37 2.04 -9.35 -24.90
CA LEU A 37 2.90 -10.52 -24.95
C LEU A 37 2.05 -11.78 -25.22
N SER A 38 2.72 -12.87 -25.57
CA SER A 38 2.13 -14.20 -25.52
C SER A 38 2.40 -14.88 -24.17
N PHE A 39 1.65 -15.91 -23.81
CA PHE A 39 1.92 -16.68 -22.60
C PHE A 39 3.25 -17.45 -22.67
N SER A 40 3.74 -17.74 -23.89
CA SER A 40 5.07 -18.34 -24.08
C SER A 40 6.23 -17.39 -23.72
N ASP A 41 6.00 -16.07 -23.70
CA ASP A 41 7.00 -15.06 -23.32
C ASP A 41 7.12 -14.89 -21.78
N LEU A 42 6.24 -15.56 -21.02
CA LEU A 42 6.23 -15.55 -19.57
C LEU A 42 7.13 -16.69 -19.03
N ASP A 43 8.30 -16.33 -18.52
CA ASP A 43 9.26 -17.32 -18.02
C ASP A 43 8.67 -18.16 -16.88
N GLY A 44 8.58 -19.46 -17.10
CA GLY A 44 8.07 -20.41 -16.10
C GLY A 44 6.55 -20.47 -15.97
N TRP A 45 5.78 -19.82 -16.84
CA TRP A 45 4.33 -19.83 -16.79
C TRP A 45 3.73 -21.23 -16.62
N ALA A 46 4.17 -22.19 -17.43
CA ALA A 46 3.63 -23.55 -17.39
C ALA A 46 3.85 -24.30 -16.07
N ARG A 47 4.75 -23.82 -15.20
CA ARG A 47 5.14 -24.50 -13.94
C ARG A 47 4.48 -23.93 -12.70
N ASP A 48 3.71 -22.82 -12.80
CA ASP A 48 3.08 -22.22 -11.62
C ASP A 48 1.82 -22.97 -11.17
N ASP A 49 1.47 -22.87 -9.91
CA ASP A 49 0.18 -23.33 -9.37
C ASP A 49 -0.94 -22.34 -9.72
N HIS A 50 -1.41 -22.38 -10.97
CA HIS A 50 -2.51 -21.55 -11.47
C HIS A 50 -3.80 -21.77 -10.66
N ARG A 51 -4.01 -22.95 -10.08
CA ARG A 51 -5.20 -23.24 -9.26
C ARG A 51 -5.20 -22.40 -7.98
N ALA A 52 -4.04 -22.23 -7.35
CA ALA A 52 -3.93 -21.35 -6.17
C ALA A 52 -4.19 -19.88 -6.55
N ALA A 53 -3.70 -19.42 -7.71
CA ALA A 53 -3.99 -18.08 -8.21
C ALA A 53 -5.48 -17.90 -8.55
N LEU A 54 -6.11 -18.90 -9.19
CA LEU A 54 -7.54 -18.86 -9.52
C LEU A 54 -8.41 -18.77 -8.26
N ARG A 55 -8.09 -19.52 -7.19
CA ARG A 55 -8.79 -19.38 -5.90
C ARG A 55 -8.67 -17.96 -5.32
N ALA A 56 -7.50 -17.34 -5.38
CA ALA A 56 -7.32 -15.96 -4.94
C ALA A 56 -8.09 -14.97 -5.83
N PHE A 57 -8.16 -15.21 -7.14
CA PHE A 57 -8.95 -14.43 -8.08
C PHE A 57 -10.45 -14.53 -7.78
N GLN A 58 -10.98 -15.72 -7.52
CA GLN A 58 -12.39 -15.93 -7.14
C GLN A 58 -12.82 -15.11 -5.94
N GLU A 59 -11.96 -14.93 -4.94
CA GLU A 59 -12.25 -14.09 -3.76
C GLU A 59 -12.53 -12.62 -4.15
N THR A 60 -12.04 -12.14 -5.31
CA THR A 60 -12.24 -10.77 -5.78
C THR A 60 -13.48 -10.58 -6.65
N CYS A 61 -14.02 -11.66 -7.19
CA CYS A 61 -15.03 -11.61 -8.23
C CYS A 61 -16.29 -10.81 -7.85
N SER A 62 -16.73 -10.87 -6.58
CA SER A 62 -17.89 -10.10 -6.12
C SER A 62 -17.69 -8.58 -6.16
N ASP A 63 -16.45 -8.11 -6.21
CA ASP A 63 -16.10 -6.69 -6.22
C ASP A 63 -15.80 -6.14 -7.62
N LEU A 64 -15.58 -7.02 -8.59
CA LEU A 64 -15.32 -6.67 -9.98
C LEU A 64 -16.66 -6.35 -10.69
N LYS A 65 -17.04 -5.06 -10.69
CA LYS A 65 -18.36 -4.59 -11.19
C LYS A 65 -18.41 -4.32 -12.69
N ASP A 66 -17.27 -4.14 -13.29
CA ASP A 66 -17.14 -3.90 -14.72
C ASP A 66 -17.61 -5.11 -15.55
N ARG A 67 -18.17 -4.85 -16.74
CA ARG A 67 -18.79 -5.86 -17.60
C ARG A 67 -17.83 -6.99 -17.99
N ASP A 68 -16.61 -6.63 -18.38
CA ASP A 68 -15.63 -7.60 -18.87
C ASP A 68 -15.18 -8.53 -17.74
N TRP A 69 -14.91 -7.95 -16.58
CA TRP A 69 -14.53 -8.71 -15.40
C TRP A 69 -15.66 -9.59 -14.88
N ARG A 70 -16.91 -9.11 -14.90
CA ARG A 70 -18.07 -9.92 -14.48
C ARG A 70 -18.27 -11.14 -15.36
N ALA A 71 -18.11 -11.00 -16.67
CA ALA A 71 -18.21 -12.12 -17.61
C ALA A 71 -17.14 -13.19 -17.30
N ILE A 72 -15.91 -12.78 -17.07
CA ILE A 72 -14.82 -13.67 -16.69
C ILE A 72 -15.10 -14.35 -15.34
N CYS A 73 -15.56 -13.62 -14.33
CA CYS A 73 -15.92 -14.17 -13.03
C CYS A 73 -17.06 -15.20 -13.11
N ALA A 74 -18.06 -14.97 -13.98
CA ALA A 74 -19.14 -15.91 -14.20
C ALA A 74 -18.66 -17.21 -14.87
N ALA A 75 -17.59 -17.16 -15.65
CA ALA A 75 -17.03 -18.33 -16.31
C ALA A 75 -16.19 -19.23 -15.39
N VAL A 76 -15.68 -18.71 -14.27
CA VAL A 76 -14.76 -19.47 -13.39
C VAL A 76 -15.28 -20.87 -13.01
N PRO A 77 -16.56 -21.07 -12.61
CA PRO A 77 -17.04 -22.40 -12.22
C PRO A 77 -17.02 -23.43 -13.36
N SER A 78 -17.02 -22.97 -14.61
CA SER A 78 -17.05 -23.83 -15.80
C SER A 78 -15.67 -24.36 -16.22
N PHE A 79 -14.59 -23.85 -15.60
CA PHE A 79 -13.23 -24.25 -15.94
C PHE A 79 -12.66 -25.28 -14.98
N GLY A 80 -12.38 -26.48 -15.47
CA GLY A 80 -11.63 -27.51 -14.74
C GLY A 80 -10.13 -27.24 -14.68
N ASP A 81 -9.58 -26.59 -15.70
CA ASP A 81 -8.16 -26.23 -15.82
C ASP A 81 -7.96 -24.71 -15.59
N ALA A 82 -7.28 -24.40 -14.49
CA ALA A 82 -7.00 -23.03 -14.09
C ALA A 82 -6.00 -22.31 -15.02
N LYS A 83 -5.03 -23.02 -15.59
CA LYS A 83 -4.10 -22.45 -16.57
C LYS A 83 -4.83 -22.04 -17.84
N LEU A 84 -5.64 -22.96 -18.37
CA LEU A 84 -6.45 -22.72 -19.56
C LEU A 84 -7.44 -21.54 -19.35
N PHE A 85 -8.01 -21.39 -18.14
CA PHE A 85 -8.84 -20.24 -17.78
C PHE A 85 -8.13 -18.91 -18.04
N PHE A 86 -6.90 -18.77 -17.54
CA PHE A 86 -6.15 -17.53 -17.75
C PHE A 86 -5.74 -17.35 -19.22
N GLU A 87 -5.31 -18.39 -19.89
CA GLU A 87 -4.86 -18.32 -21.28
C GLU A 87 -5.97 -17.97 -22.28
N LEU A 88 -7.18 -18.46 -22.04
CA LEU A 88 -8.32 -18.21 -22.93
C LEU A 88 -8.97 -16.83 -22.70
N LEU A 89 -9.01 -16.34 -21.47
CA LEU A 89 -9.81 -15.16 -21.13
C LEU A 89 -8.99 -13.87 -20.98
N PHE A 90 -7.67 -13.98 -20.94
CA PHE A 90 -6.77 -12.83 -20.72
C PHE A 90 -5.71 -12.71 -21.82
N ARG A 91 -5.07 -11.54 -21.85
CA ARG A 91 -3.81 -11.32 -22.58
C ARG A 91 -2.79 -10.70 -21.63
N PRO A 92 -1.53 -11.19 -21.68
CA PRO A 92 -0.44 -10.60 -20.94
C PRO A 92 -0.08 -9.23 -21.52
N VAL A 93 -0.04 -8.21 -20.67
CA VAL A 93 0.33 -6.84 -21.06
C VAL A 93 1.47 -6.37 -20.19
N LEU A 94 2.59 -6.08 -20.81
CA LEU A 94 3.74 -5.45 -20.16
C LEU A 94 3.55 -3.93 -20.18
N ILE A 95 3.35 -3.34 -19.02
CA ILE A 95 3.19 -1.90 -18.84
C ILE A 95 4.54 -1.34 -18.39
N LYS A 96 5.12 -0.40 -19.15
CA LYS A 96 6.38 0.24 -18.83
C LYS A 96 6.16 1.73 -18.58
N ASP A 97 6.71 2.23 -17.50
CA ASP A 97 6.86 3.65 -17.18
C ASP A 97 8.36 3.95 -16.93
N THR A 98 8.68 5.08 -16.36
CA THR A 98 10.07 5.44 -16.01
C THR A 98 10.60 4.68 -14.79
N SER A 99 9.76 3.92 -14.09
CA SER A 99 10.15 3.18 -12.89
C SER A 99 10.92 1.90 -13.25
N LYS A 100 11.94 1.59 -12.45
CA LYS A 100 12.63 0.28 -12.51
C LYS A 100 11.79 -0.75 -11.74
N GLY A 101 11.74 -1.97 -12.25
CA GLY A 101 11.07 -3.09 -11.56
C GLY A 101 11.63 -3.28 -10.17
N LEU A 102 10.75 -3.21 -9.16
CA LEU A 102 11.10 -3.40 -7.76
C LEU A 102 10.00 -4.15 -7.03
N PHE A 103 10.35 -5.32 -6.49
CA PHE A 103 9.48 -6.16 -5.69
C PHE A 103 9.96 -6.21 -4.26
N THR A 104 9.03 -5.99 -3.33
CA THR A 104 9.24 -6.06 -1.88
C THR A 104 8.21 -6.99 -1.26
N GLY A 105 8.33 -7.26 0.03
CA GLY A 105 7.39 -8.11 0.75
C GLY A 105 6.79 -7.41 1.95
N TYR A 106 5.53 -7.74 2.23
CA TYR A 106 4.83 -7.35 3.45
C TYR A 106 4.13 -8.54 4.09
N PHE A 107 3.67 -8.37 5.32
CA PHE A 107 3.06 -9.44 6.11
C PHE A 107 2.07 -8.86 7.12
N GLU A 108 1.25 -9.71 7.73
CA GLU A 108 0.41 -9.35 8.86
C GLU A 108 1.16 -9.59 10.17
N PRO A 109 1.61 -8.56 10.91
CA PRO A 109 2.25 -8.73 12.22
C PRO A 109 1.30 -9.31 13.25
N GLU A 110 1.86 -10.07 14.20
CA GLU A 110 1.17 -10.53 15.39
C GLU A 110 1.88 -9.99 16.63
N LEU A 111 1.15 -9.24 17.46
CA LEU A 111 1.65 -8.63 18.69
C LEU A 111 0.94 -9.22 19.90
N ASN A 112 1.62 -9.28 21.05
CA ASN A 112 0.96 -9.60 22.31
C ASN A 112 0.26 -8.35 22.87
N GLY A 113 -0.92 -8.53 23.48
CA GLY A 113 -1.66 -7.40 24.03
C GLY A 113 -2.70 -7.75 25.09
N SER A 114 -3.34 -6.70 25.59
CA SER A 114 -4.42 -6.75 26.59
C SER A 114 -5.55 -5.81 26.18
N LYS A 115 -6.78 -6.11 26.62
CA LYS A 115 -7.93 -5.20 26.45
C LYS A 115 -7.90 -4.03 27.43
N THR A 116 -7.09 -4.13 28.48
CA THR A 116 -6.90 -3.09 29.51
C THR A 116 -5.43 -2.77 29.68
N PRO A 117 -5.06 -1.54 30.05
CA PRO A 117 -3.68 -1.17 30.29
C PRO A 117 -3.13 -1.89 31.54
N THR A 118 -1.86 -2.29 31.47
CA THR A 118 -1.13 -2.90 32.59
C THR A 118 0.31 -2.36 32.60
N ALA A 119 1.10 -2.68 33.62
CA ALA A 119 2.51 -2.32 33.64
C ALA A 119 3.28 -2.84 32.42
N ARG A 120 2.90 -4.01 31.89
CA ARG A 120 3.47 -4.60 30.68
C ARG A 120 2.84 -4.05 29.41
N PHE A 121 1.51 -4.09 29.29
CA PHE A 121 0.76 -3.66 28.11
C PHE A 121 0.35 -2.20 28.28
N LYS A 122 1.20 -1.29 27.85
CA LYS A 122 1.04 0.16 28.10
C LYS A 122 0.96 1.02 26.83
N TYR A 123 1.23 0.45 25.65
CA TYR A 123 1.20 1.18 24.39
C TYR A 123 -0.15 0.99 23.71
N PRO A 124 -0.99 2.05 23.64
CA PRO A 124 -2.35 1.94 23.13
C PRO A 124 -2.40 1.82 21.60
N VAL A 125 -3.32 1.02 21.13
CA VAL A 125 -3.70 0.89 19.72
C VAL A 125 -5.05 1.58 19.53
N TYR A 126 -5.09 2.62 18.72
CA TYR A 126 -6.25 3.50 18.63
C TYR A 126 -7.15 3.24 17.44
N ARG A 127 -8.47 3.41 17.66
CA ARG A 127 -9.46 3.70 16.62
C ARG A 127 -9.24 5.09 16.06
N LYS A 128 -9.75 5.30 14.84
CA LYS A 128 -9.73 6.61 14.20
C LYS A 128 -10.56 7.63 15.01
N PRO A 129 -9.97 8.75 15.45
CA PRO A 129 -10.72 9.88 15.99
C PRO A 129 -11.75 10.42 14.98
N PRO A 130 -12.93 10.89 15.40
CA PRO A 130 -13.97 11.38 14.49
C PRO A 130 -13.49 12.49 13.56
N GLU A 131 -12.66 13.39 14.05
CA GLU A 131 -12.12 14.54 13.32
C GLU A 131 -11.03 14.22 12.29
N VAL A 132 -10.42 13.02 12.36
CA VAL A 132 -9.41 12.61 11.38
C VAL A 132 -10.07 12.32 10.03
N ARG A 133 -9.56 12.95 8.98
CA ARG A 133 -9.98 12.72 7.59
C ARG A 133 -8.81 12.17 6.79
N GLU A 134 -9.08 11.18 5.96
CA GLU A 134 -8.06 10.58 5.09
C GLU A 134 -7.45 11.65 4.17
N GLY A 135 -6.12 11.63 4.05
CA GLY A 135 -5.38 12.59 3.21
C GLY A 135 -5.22 14.00 3.80
N VAL A 136 -5.81 14.28 4.97
CA VAL A 136 -5.71 15.59 5.64
C VAL A 136 -4.76 15.49 6.83
N LEU A 137 -3.83 16.45 6.92
CA LEU A 137 -2.91 16.55 8.05
C LEU A 137 -3.68 16.81 9.35
N TRP A 138 -3.43 15.99 10.37
CA TRP A 138 -4.02 16.16 11.69
C TRP A 138 -2.92 16.42 12.75
N ARG A 139 -2.63 15.49 13.64
CA ARG A 139 -1.58 15.60 14.66
C ARG A 139 -0.45 14.64 14.35
N SER A 140 0.78 15.05 14.56
CA SER A 140 1.95 14.18 14.40
C SER A 140 1.93 13.03 15.40
N ARG A 141 2.68 11.95 15.12
CA ARG A 141 2.91 10.85 16.07
C ARG A 141 3.33 11.37 17.44
N ARG A 142 4.29 12.29 17.49
CA ARG A 142 4.75 12.90 18.74
C ARG A 142 3.58 13.49 19.53
N ALA A 143 2.77 14.33 18.90
CA ALA A 143 1.63 14.93 19.57
C ALA A 143 0.60 13.88 20.04
N ILE A 144 0.35 12.83 19.25
CA ILE A 144 -0.58 11.75 19.62
C ILE A 144 -0.07 10.96 20.83
N GLU A 145 1.25 10.71 20.91
CA GLU A 145 1.86 9.85 21.93
C GLU A 145 2.29 10.57 23.19
N THR A 146 2.51 11.90 23.16
CA THR A 146 3.07 12.65 24.29
C THR A 146 2.13 13.68 24.90
N THR A 147 0.95 13.91 24.32
CA THR A 147 -0.05 14.84 24.88
C THR A 147 -1.34 14.13 25.25
N ASP A 148 -2.21 14.82 25.97
CA ASP A 148 -3.51 14.29 26.42
C ASP A 148 -4.59 14.26 25.30
N ILE A 149 -4.21 14.48 24.03
CA ILE A 149 -5.18 14.58 22.92
C ILE A 149 -5.99 13.30 22.71
N MET A 150 -5.48 12.15 23.11
CA MET A 150 -6.17 10.86 23.02
C MET A 150 -6.79 10.40 24.33
N LYS A 151 -6.47 11.08 25.45
CA LYS A 151 -6.85 10.67 26.80
C LYS A 151 -8.36 10.75 27.02
N ASN A 152 -8.92 9.76 27.70
CA ASN A 152 -10.34 9.69 28.09
C ASN A 152 -11.33 9.75 26.91
N ARG A 153 -10.91 9.34 25.72
CA ARG A 153 -11.77 9.35 24.51
C ARG A 153 -12.41 7.99 24.20
N GLY A 154 -12.02 6.93 24.88
CA GLY A 154 -12.52 5.57 24.63
C GLY A 154 -12.16 5.04 23.24
N LEU A 155 -11.06 5.53 22.66
CA LEU A 155 -10.61 5.17 21.33
C LEU A 155 -9.63 3.99 21.32
N GLU A 156 -9.23 3.51 22.49
CA GLU A 156 -8.31 2.39 22.61
C GLU A 156 -9.02 1.09 22.19
N ILE A 157 -8.35 0.31 21.34
CA ILE A 157 -8.79 -1.03 20.93
C ILE A 157 -8.17 -2.06 21.87
N ALA A 158 -6.91 -1.90 22.17
CA ALA A 158 -6.07 -2.75 23.01
C ALA A 158 -4.79 -2.01 23.38
N TRP A 159 -4.00 -2.59 24.28
CA TRP A 159 -2.65 -2.14 24.64
C TRP A 159 -1.67 -3.25 24.33
N VAL A 160 -0.50 -2.89 23.79
CA VAL A 160 0.58 -3.84 23.46
C VAL A 160 1.84 -3.58 24.30
N ASP A 161 2.74 -4.54 24.32
CA ASP A 161 3.97 -4.48 25.15
C ASP A 161 5.20 -3.95 24.39
N ASP A 162 5.16 -3.94 23.04
CA ASP A 162 6.30 -3.49 22.22
C ASP A 162 5.92 -2.30 21.32
N PRO A 163 6.41 -1.08 21.61
CA PRO A 163 6.13 0.11 20.81
C PRO A 163 6.72 0.04 19.40
N THR A 164 7.85 -0.68 19.23
CA THR A 164 8.47 -0.85 17.91
C THR A 164 7.63 -1.79 17.03
N ALA A 165 7.12 -2.88 17.61
CA ALA A 165 6.22 -3.78 16.89
C ALA A 165 4.93 -3.04 16.49
N LEU A 166 4.36 -2.19 17.37
CA LEU A 166 3.22 -1.33 17.05
C LEU A 166 3.56 -0.36 15.91
N PHE A 167 4.72 0.30 15.97
CA PHE A 167 5.18 1.19 14.92
C PHE A 167 5.24 0.48 13.56
N PHE A 168 5.83 -0.71 13.50
CA PHE A 168 5.88 -1.48 12.25
C PHE A 168 4.51 -1.99 11.83
N MET A 169 3.63 -2.39 12.75
CA MET A 169 2.24 -2.75 12.42
C MET A 169 1.50 -1.58 11.76
N GLN A 170 1.73 -0.34 12.20
CA GLN A 170 1.17 0.85 11.56
C GLN A 170 1.71 1.04 10.13
N ILE A 171 2.97 0.71 9.87
CA ILE A 171 3.55 0.73 8.51
C ILE A 171 2.90 -0.35 7.62
N GLN A 172 2.66 -1.55 8.17
CA GLN A 172 2.01 -2.65 7.44
C GLN A 172 0.51 -2.39 7.19
N GLY A 173 -0.13 -1.52 7.99
CA GLY A 173 -1.54 -1.15 7.85
C GLY A 173 -2.53 -2.18 8.41
N SER A 174 -2.09 -3.37 8.81
CA SER A 174 -2.90 -4.42 9.42
C SER A 174 -2.09 -5.22 10.43
N GLY A 175 -2.77 -6.01 11.26
CA GLY A 175 -2.10 -6.89 12.22
C GLY A 175 -3.08 -7.63 13.12
N ARG A 176 -2.53 -8.51 13.97
CA ARG A 176 -3.27 -9.24 15.00
C ARG A 176 -2.71 -8.91 16.38
N ILE A 177 -3.59 -8.76 17.33
CA ILE A 177 -3.22 -8.69 18.75
C ILE A 177 -3.67 -9.99 19.41
N ARG A 178 -2.69 -10.78 19.86
CA ARG A 178 -2.94 -11.99 20.65
C ARG A 178 -3.14 -11.59 22.11
N LEU A 179 -4.32 -11.87 22.63
CA LEU A 179 -4.69 -11.60 24.02
C LEU A 179 -4.16 -12.68 24.95
N GLN A 180 -4.17 -12.40 26.26
CA GLN A 180 -3.69 -13.32 27.29
C GLN A 180 -4.51 -14.61 27.41
N ASP A 181 -5.80 -14.57 27.01
CA ASP A 181 -6.69 -15.73 26.94
C ASP A 181 -6.51 -16.57 25.67
N GLY A 182 -5.52 -16.23 24.83
CA GLY A 182 -5.26 -16.90 23.55
C GLY A 182 -6.13 -16.44 22.39
N SER A 183 -7.11 -15.61 22.63
CA SER A 183 -7.94 -15.02 21.56
C SER A 183 -7.22 -13.91 20.80
N TYR A 184 -7.77 -13.51 19.64
CA TYR A 184 -7.15 -12.51 18.76
C TYR A 184 -8.10 -11.36 18.48
N ILE A 185 -7.55 -10.14 18.50
CA ILE A 185 -8.16 -8.97 17.87
C ILE A 185 -7.47 -8.75 16.53
N ARG A 186 -8.19 -8.87 15.42
CA ARG A 186 -7.66 -8.56 14.10
C ARG A 186 -7.92 -7.09 13.78
N LEU A 187 -6.89 -6.43 13.28
CA LEU A 187 -6.87 -5.02 12.96
C LEU A 187 -6.67 -4.81 11.47
N GLY A 188 -7.40 -3.86 10.92
CA GLY A 188 -7.20 -3.36 9.56
C GLY A 188 -7.08 -1.85 9.56
N TYR A 189 -6.44 -1.31 8.55
CA TYR A 189 -6.31 0.12 8.30
C TYR A 189 -7.68 0.82 8.34
N ARG A 190 -7.73 1.99 8.96
CA ARG A 190 -8.92 2.84 8.97
C ARG A 190 -8.64 4.22 8.42
N ALA A 191 -7.55 4.85 8.80
CA ALA A 191 -7.09 6.15 8.31
C ALA A 191 -5.66 6.41 8.79
N SER A 192 -4.96 7.32 8.11
CA SER A 192 -3.72 7.92 8.59
C SER A 192 -3.95 9.32 9.15
N ASN A 193 -2.98 9.84 9.85
CA ASN A 193 -2.96 11.24 10.30
C ASN A 193 -2.52 12.23 9.20
N GLY A 194 -2.40 11.79 7.95
CA GLY A 194 -2.02 12.59 6.80
C GLY A 194 -0.50 12.83 6.63
N PHE A 195 0.31 12.61 7.66
CA PHE A 195 1.77 12.73 7.54
C PHE A 195 2.36 11.50 6.87
N ARG A 196 3.36 11.71 6.03
CA ARG A 196 4.17 10.61 5.50
C ARG A 196 5.06 10.04 6.59
N ALA A 197 5.15 8.71 6.68
CA ALA A 197 6.11 8.06 7.54
C ALA A 197 7.55 8.37 7.07
N ARG A 198 8.43 8.64 8.02
CA ARG A 198 9.88 8.76 7.79
C ARG A 198 10.55 7.46 8.21
N SER A 199 11.60 7.08 7.46
CA SER A 199 12.36 5.88 7.79
C SER A 199 13.22 6.11 9.05
N VAL A 200 12.85 5.47 10.16
CA VAL A 200 13.66 5.49 11.38
C VAL A 200 15.02 4.80 11.20
N GLY A 201 15.10 3.85 10.24
CA GLY A 201 16.38 3.25 9.87
C GLY A 201 17.33 4.25 9.21
N THR A 202 16.82 5.06 8.29
CA THR A 202 17.59 6.15 7.67
C THR A 202 18.05 7.17 8.72
N GLU A 203 17.22 7.45 9.71
CA GLU A 203 17.57 8.35 10.81
C GLU A 203 18.71 7.80 11.69
N LEU A 204 18.70 6.49 11.99
CA LEU A 204 19.82 5.83 12.69
C LEU A 204 21.15 5.91 11.90
N VAL A 205 21.05 5.78 10.57
CA VAL A 205 22.23 5.95 9.69
C VAL A 205 22.70 7.41 9.69
N ARG A 206 21.79 8.37 9.57
CA ARG A 206 22.11 9.81 9.63
C ARG A 206 22.78 10.22 10.95
N ARG A 207 22.38 9.61 12.05
CA ARG A 207 23.01 9.81 13.38
C ARG A 207 24.35 9.08 13.54
N GLY A 208 24.82 8.35 12.52
CA GLY A 208 26.06 7.58 12.56
C GLY A 208 26.04 6.34 13.46
N ILE A 209 24.85 5.92 13.94
CA ILE A 209 24.69 4.79 14.86
C ILE A 209 24.90 3.45 14.13
N TYR A 210 24.40 3.35 12.89
CA TYR A 210 24.56 2.18 12.03
C TYR A 210 24.90 2.57 10.59
N LYS A 211 25.55 1.64 9.88
CA LYS A 211 25.74 1.74 8.42
C LYS A 211 24.46 1.26 7.70
N PRO A 212 24.17 1.70 6.44
CA PRO A 212 22.93 1.34 5.75
C PRO A 212 22.64 -0.17 5.68
N HIS A 213 23.66 -1.00 5.46
CA HIS A 213 23.55 -2.45 5.36
C HIS A 213 23.29 -3.16 6.70
N GLN A 214 23.48 -2.47 7.83
CA GLN A 214 23.26 -3.01 9.17
C GLN A 214 21.81 -2.80 9.67
N VAL A 215 21.02 -1.96 8.98
CA VAL A 215 19.68 -1.59 9.45
C VAL A 215 18.64 -2.61 8.98
N SER A 216 17.89 -3.12 9.97
CA SER A 216 16.71 -3.95 9.76
C SER A 216 15.67 -3.65 10.83
N ALA A 217 14.42 -4.13 10.65
CA ALA A 217 13.38 -3.99 11.68
C ALA A 217 13.81 -4.56 13.04
N ALA A 218 14.51 -5.68 13.04
CA ALA A 218 15.04 -6.30 14.26
C ALA A 218 16.12 -5.43 14.93
N VAL A 219 17.04 -4.85 14.15
CA VAL A 219 18.08 -3.94 14.66
C VAL A 219 17.46 -2.68 15.25
N ILE A 220 16.49 -2.07 14.55
CA ILE A 220 15.75 -0.91 15.06
C ILE A 220 15.05 -1.26 16.38
N GLY A 221 14.33 -2.38 16.45
CA GLY A 221 13.65 -2.83 17.67
C GLY A 221 14.61 -3.07 18.83
N ASN A 222 15.76 -3.68 18.56
CA ASN A 222 16.78 -3.88 19.59
C ASN A 222 17.36 -2.55 20.09
N TRP A 223 17.59 -1.60 19.19
CA TRP A 223 18.09 -0.28 19.57
C TRP A 223 17.06 0.48 20.41
N VAL A 224 15.80 0.50 20.01
CA VAL A 224 14.72 1.15 20.78
C VAL A 224 14.62 0.56 22.20
N ARG A 225 14.60 -0.75 22.32
CA ARG A 225 14.53 -1.41 23.65
C ARG A 225 15.71 -1.07 24.55
N ARG A 226 16.92 -0.98 24.01
CA ARG A 226 18.14 -0.69 24.79
C ARG A 226 18.26 0.78 25.21
N ASN A 227 17.62 1.69 24.46
CA ASN A 227 17.78 3.13 24.66
C ASN A 227 16.55 3.78 25.32
N GLY A 228 15.55 3.01 25.77
CA GLY A 228 14.42 3.52 26.54
C GLY A 228 13.73 4.73 25.89
N GLU A 229 13.71 5.87 26.57
CA GLU A 229 13.04 7.08 26.07
C GLU A 229 13.68 7.60 24.77
N ALA A 230 15.00 7.57 24.63
CA ALA A 230 15.67 7.95 23.38
C ALA A 230 15.25 7.04 22.20
N GLY A 231 14.92 5.78 22.49
CA GLY A 231 14.36 4.85 21.53
C GLY A 231 12.94 5.23 21.11
N LEU A 232 12.09 5.63 22.05
CA LEU A 232 10.74 6.13 21.75
C LEU A 232 10.79 7.44 20.96
N GLU A 233 11.70 8.34 21.31
CA GLU A 233 11.92 9.59 20.59
C GLU A 233 12.29 9.34 19.11
N LEU A 234 13.14 8.34 18.84
CA LEU A 234 13.46 7.93 17.48
C LEU A 234 12.21 7.53 16.68
N LEU A 235 11.28 6.78 17.28
CA LEU A 235 10.02 6.42 16.62
C LEU A 235 9.14 7.65 16.37
N ARG A 236 9.12 8.61 17.29
CA ARG A 236 8.37 9.87 17.22
C ARG A 236 8.89 10.83 16.15
N ASP A 237 10.15 10.68 15.70
CA ASP A 237 10.69 11.44 14.57
C ASP A 237 10.03 11.08 13.23
N SER A 238 9.35 9.93 13.16
CA SER A 238 8.47 9.59 12.06
C SER A 238 7.06 10.10 12.34
N PRO A 239 6.61 11.22 11.74
CA PRO A 239 5.37 11.88 12.12
C PRO A 239 4.09 11.14 11.72
N GLY A 240 4.20 10.19 10.78
CA GLY A 240 3.07 9.39 10.30
C GLY A 240 2.51 8.48 11.38
N TYR A 241 1.17 8.41 11.48
CA TYR A 241 0.44 7.55 12.43
C TYR A 241 -0.75 6.91 11.74
N VAL A 242 -1.00 5.63 12.00
CA VAL A 242 -2.13 4.88 11.45
C VAL A 242 -3.10 4.51 12.57
N PHE A 243 -4.39 4.76 12.31
CA PHE A 243 -5.51 4.35 13.14
C PHE A 243 -6.16 3.11 12.56
N PHE A 244 -6.64 2.24 13.45
CA PHE A 244 -7.15 0.94 13.07
C PHE A 244 -8.67 0.82 13.24
N ARG A 245 -9.22 -0.19 12.58
CA ARG A 245 -10.55 -0.74 12.86
C ARG A 245 -10.42 -2.21 13.27
N VAL A 246 -11.32 -2.68 14.09
CA VAL A 246 -11.43 -4.11 14.40
C VAL A 246 -12.10 -4.81 13.22
N ILE A 247 -11.46 -5.84 12.72
CA ILE A 247 -11.99 -6.72 11.68
C ILE A 247 -12.68 -7.90 12.37
N ARG A 248 -13.95 -8.07 12.07
CA ARG A 248 -14.76 -9.18 12.57
C ARG A 248 -15.09 -10.14 11.41
N ASN A 249 -15.48 -11.37 11.73
CA ASN A 249 -15.99 -12.37 10.76
C ASN A 249 -14.98 -12.78 9.68
N VAL A 250 -13.66 -12.64 9.94
CA VAL A 250 -12.63 -13.21 9.09
C VAL A 250 -11.97 -14.37 9.83
N PRO A 251 -12.02 -15.60 9.30
CA PRO A 251 -11.40 -16.77 9.92
C PRO A 251 -9.91 -16.54 10.21
N SER A 252 -9.41 -17.10 11.30
CA SER A 252 -8.00 -16.96 11.70
C SER A 252 -7.01 -17.50 10.66
N ALA A 253 -7.41 -18.51 9.88
CA ALA A 253 -6.60 -19.09 8.80
C ALA A 253 -6.48 -18.19 7.56
N LYS A 254 -7.38 -17.20 7.38
CA LYS A 254 -7.32 -16.23 6.29
C LYS A 254 -6.39 -15.08 6.63
N GLY A 255 -5.79 -14.42 5.61
CA GLY A 255 -5.00 -13.21 5.76
C GLY A 255 -5.84 -11.98 6.14
N PRO A 256 -5.21 -10.81 6.33
CA PRO A 256 -5.91 -9.55 6.57
C PRO A 256 -6.72 -9.14 5.36
N LEU A 257 -7.59 -8.13 5.54
CA LEU A 257 -8.32 -7.54 4.41
C LEU A 257 -7.40 -6.53 3.69
N GLY A 258 -7.21 -6.73 2.39
CA GLY A 258 -6.54 -5.77 1.50
C GLY A 258 -7.45 -4.60 1.10
N ALA A 259 -6.99 -3.79 0.15
CA ALA A 259 -7.70 -2.61 -0.35
C ALA A 259 -9.07 -2.97 -0.98
N MET A 260 -9.21 -4.16 -1.53
CA MET A 260 -10.48 -4.68 -2.04
C MET A 260 -11.43 -5.20 -0.94
N ASN A 261 -11.09 -5.03 0.33
CA ASN A 261 -11.84 -5.59 1.46
C ASN A 261 -12.02 -7.12 1.40
N ARG A 262 -11.07 -7.82 0.77
CA ARG A 262 -10.97 -9.28 0.66
C ARG A 262 -9.73 -9.78 1.36
N SER A 263 -9.82 -11.00 1.90
CA SER A 263 -8.68 -11.63 2.59
C SER A 263 -7.54 -11.89 1.64
N LEU A 264 -6.36 -11.43 2.03
CA LEU A 264 -5.13 -11.66 1.26
C LEU A 264 -4.67 -13.12 1.41
N THR A 265 -4.16 -13.67 0.33
CA THR A 265 -3.60 -15.03 0.27
C THR A 265 -2.08 -14.94 0.20
N ALA A 266 -1.38 -15.58 1.13
CA ALA A 266 0.09 -15.61 1.14
C ALA A 266 0.64 -16.13 -0.20
N MET A 267 1.64 -15.45 -0.74
CA MET A 267 2.28 -15.75 -2.03
C MET A 267 1.32 -15.79 -3.24
N ARG A 268 0.11 -15.20 -3.11
CA ARG A 268 -0.86 -15.07 -4.20
C ARG A 268 -1.53 -13.70 -4.26
N SER A 269 -1.38 -12.86 -3.23
CA SER A 269 -1.86 -11.47 -3.23
C SER A 269 -0.69 -10.50 -3.31
N ALA A 270 -0.88 -9.42 -4.06
CA ALA A 270 0.10 -8.34 -4.19
C ALA A 270 -0.57 -6.97 -4.04
N ALA A 271 0.15 -6.03 -3.43
CA ALA A 271 -0.16 -4.61 -3.47
C ALA A 271 0.50 -3.99 -4.71
N VAL A 272 -0.24 -3.16 -5.43
CA VAL A 272 0.16 -2.55 -6.70
C VAL A 272 -0.17 -1.05 -6.73
N ASP A 273 0.27 -0.35 -7.77
CA ASP A 273 -0.20 1.00 -8.09
C ASP A 273 -1.46 0.91 -8.97
N PRO A 274 -2.64 1.28 -8.44
CA PRO A 274 -3.90 1.17 -9.18
C PRO A 274 -4.03 2.13 -10.39
N ARG A 275 -3.08 3.06 -10.54
CA ARG A 275 -3.00 3.89 -11.76
C ARG A 275 -2.60 3.09 -13.00
N PHE A 276 -1.84 2.01 -12.81
CA PHE A 276 -1.33 1.15 -13.89
C PHE A 276 -1.95 -0.24 -13.88
N VAL A 277 -2.22 -0.79 -12.70
CA VAL A 277 -2.72 -2.15 -12.53
C VAL A 277 -4.10 -2.12 -11.90
N PRO A 278 -5.16 -2.50 -12.61
CA PRO A 278 -6.50 -2.57 -12.02
C PRO A 278 -6.54 -3.50 -10.82
N LEU A 279 -7.17 -3.08 -9.73
CA LEU A 279 -7.40 -3.97 -8.59
C LEU A 279 -8.27 -5.16 -9.02
N GLY A 280 -7.89 -6.34 -8.57
CA GLY A 280 -8.47 -7.62 -8.95
C GLY A 280 -7.80 -8.27 -10.17
N ALA A 281 -6.98 -7.53 -10.92
CA ALA A 281 -6.26 -8.10 -12.06
C ALA A 281 -5.24 -9.17 -11.62
N PRO A 282 -5.14 -10.29 -12.34
CA PRO A 282 -4.00 -11.19 -12.21
C PRO A 282 -2.73 -10.52 -12.72
N VAL A 283 -1.62 -10.69 -12.01
CA VAL A 283 -0.31 -10.15 -12.37
C VAL A 283 0.74 -11.25 -12.31
N TRP A 284 1.46 -11.45 -13.41
CA TRP A 284 2.60 -12.35 -13.48
C TRP A 284 3.85 -11.60 -13.05
N ILE A 285 4.54 -12.09 -12.03
CA ILE A 285 5.76 -11.47 -11.50
C ILE A 285 6.93 -12.43 -11.73
N GLU A 286 7.92 -11.96 -12.47
CA GLU A 286 9.21 -12.61 -12.66
C GLU A 286 10.24 -11.88 -11.80
N LYS A 287 10.44 -12.36 -10.60
CA LYS A 287 11.39 -11.80 -9.65
C LYS A 287 12.78 -12.37 -9.88
N ARG A 288 13.76 -11.49 -10.01
CA ARG A 288 15.20 -11.82 -10.10
C ARG A 288 15.87 -11.63 -8.73
N GLY A 289 17.19 -11.78 -8.67
CA GLY A 289 17.96 -11.61 -7.43
C GLY A 289 18.09 -12.89 -6.61
N GLN A 290 18.25 -12.76 -5.30
CA GLN A 290 18.35 -13.92 -4.42
C GLN A 290 17.01 -14.69 -4.41
N THR A 291 17.07 -16.03 -4.57
CA THR A 291 15.91 -16.90 -4.63
C THR A 291 14.87 -16.42 -5.65
N PRO A 292 15.18 -16.49 -6.96
CA PRO A 292 14.25 -16.08 -8.00
C PRO A 292 12.99 -16.92 -7.98
N PHE A 293 11.86 -16.30 -8.34
CA PHE A 293 10.60 -17.00 -8.55
C PHE A 293 9.76 -16.31 -9.63
N ASN A 294 8.86 -17.09 -10.24
CA ASN A 294 7.93 -16.65 -11.25
C ASN A 294 6.56 -17.18 -10.87
N HIS A 295 5.65 -16.29 -10.43
CA HIS A 295 4.33 -16.67 -9.93
C HIS A 295 3.24 -15.71 -10.38
N LEU A 296 2.03 -16.25 -10.49
CA LEU A 296 0.81 -15.50 -10.71
C LEU A 296 0.22 -15.02 -9.39
N PHE A 297 0.10 -13.71 -9.24
CA PHE A 297 -0.53 -13.04 -8.10
C PHE A 297 -1.82 -12.37 -8.53
N ILE A 298 -2.64 -11.97 -7.55
CA ILE A 298 -3.82 -11.14 -7.77
C ILE A 298 -3.57 -9.77 -7.09
N ALA A 299 -3.85 -8.70 -7.81
CA ALA A 299 -3.71 -7.32 -7.34
C ALA A 299 -4.84 -6.97 -6.38
N GLN A 300 -4.74 -7.36 -5.11
CA GLN A 300 -5.80 -7.23 -4.11
C GLN A 300 -5.57 -6.12 -3.10
N ASP A 301 -4.41 -5.47 -3.16
CA ASP A 301 -4.02 -4.46 -2.18
C ASP A 301 -3.30 -3.28 -2.81
N THR A 302 -3.11 -2.21 -2.02
CA THR A 302 -2.39 -1.00 -2.40
C THR A 302 -1.53 -0.52 -1.23
N GLY A 303 -0.52 0.30 -1.53
CA GLY A 303 0.29 0.95 -0.52
C GLY A 303 0.73 2.35 -0.94
N SER A 304 0.87 3.26 0.03
CA SER A 304 1.30 4.64 -0.25
C SER A 304 2.70 4.72 -0.89
N ALA A 305 3.55 3.74 -0.61
CA ALA A 305 4.90 3.60 -1.16
C ALA A 305 4.97 2.71 -2.41
N ILE A 306 3.85 2.12 -2.82
CA ILE A 306 3.78 1.24 -4.00
C ILE A 306 3.33 2.08 -5.18
N LYS A 307 4.29 2.65 -5.90
CA LYS A 307 4.09 3.59 -7.00
C LYS A 307 4.92 3.21 -8.21
N GLY A 308 4.29 3.20 -9.40
CA GLY A 308 4.89 2.86 -10.69
C GLY A 308 4.34 1.56 -11.28
N ALA A 309 4.46 1.43 -12.62
CA ALA A 309 3.93 0.30 -13.38
C ALA A 309 4.62 -1.03 -13.04
N GLN A 310 5.90 -0.98 -12.66
CA GLN A 310 6.73 -2.15 -12.39
C GLN A 310 7.00 -2.32 -10.88
N ARG A 311 6.04 -1.93 -10.03
CA ARG A 311 6.15 -1.97 -8.57
C ARG A 311 5.08 -2.86 -7.94
N ALA A 312 5.50 -3.89 -7.22
CA ALA A 312 4.59 -4.67 -6.39
C ALA A 312 5.18 -4.96 -5.01
N ASP A 313 4.28 -5.12 -4.02
CA ASP A 313 4.60 -5.60 -2.67
C ASP A 313 3.86 -6.91 -2.44
N ILE A 314 4.58 -7.99 -2.15
CA ILE A 314 4.04 -9.35 -2.12
C ILE A 314 3.65 -9.70 -0.70
N PHE A 315 2.44 -10.21 -0.52
CA PHE A 315 1.95 -10.66 0.78
C PHE A 315 2.53 -12.04 1.14
N PHE A 316 3.31 -12.10 2.22
CA PHE A 316 3.99 -13.31 2.68
C PHE A 316 3.19 -14.11 3.72
N GLY A 317 2.07 -13.58 4.21
CA GLY A 317 1.27 -14.24 5.24
C GLY A 317 1.32 -13.55 6.59
N THR A 318 1.06 -14.29 7.66
CA THR A 318 0.90 -13.77 9.03
C THR A 318 2.04 -14.23 9.94
N GLY A 319 2.45 -13.37 10.86
CA GLY A 319 3.35 -13.70 11.96
C GLY A 319 4.85 -13.59 11.63
N ALA A 320 5.68 -13.96 12.60
CA ALA A 320 7.12 -13.68 12.57
C ALA A 320 7.87 -14.38 11.41
N THR A 321 7.48 -15.58 11.02
CA THR A 321 8.11 -16.30 9.90
C THR A 321 7.84 -15.62 8.57
N ALA A 322 6.59 -15.21 8.33
CA ALA A 322 6.22 -14.41 7.17
C ALA A 322 6.97 -13.07 7.15
N GLY A 323 7.09 -12.41 8.31
CA GLY A 323 7.84 -11.15 8.44
C GLY A 323 9.32 -11.28 8.11
N ARG A 324 9.97 -12.37 8.54
CA ARG A 324 11.38 -12.64 8.17
C ARG A 324 11.55 -12.88 6.68
N ALA A 325 10.63 -13.59 6.05
CA ALA A 325 10.66 -13.85 4.61
C ALA A 325 10.41 -12.54 3.82
N ALA A 326 9.39 -11.78 4.18
CA ALA A 326 9.05 -10.51 3.56
C ALA A 326 10.21 -9.50 3.63
N ALA A 327 10.89 -9.41 4.78
CA ALA A 327 12.01 -8.48 4.99
C ALA A 327 13.24 -8.75 4.10
N ARG A 328 13.35 -9.96 3.55
CA ARG A 328 14.45 -10.34 2.64
C ARG A 328 14.16 -9.97 1.19
N LEU A 329 12.91 -9.68 0.86
CA LEU A 329 12.53 -9.37 -0.50
C LEU A 329 12.71 -7.87 -0.79
N ARG A 330 13.70 -7.58 -1.61
CA ARG A 330 13.93 -6.27 -2.23
C ARG A 330 14.70 -6.48 -3.54
N ASP A 331 14.03 -7.02 -4.53
CA ASP A 331 14.66 -7.53 -5.72
C ASP A 331 14.08 -6.89 -7.00
N PRO A 332 14.89 -6.79 -8.07
CA PRO A 332 14.41 -6.38 -9.39
C PRO A 332 13.63 -7.51 -10.06
N GLY A 333 12.97 -7.17 -11.17
CA GLY A 333 12.27 -8.11 -12.03
C GLY A 333 11.35 -7.39 -13.00
N ARG A 334 10.38 -8.13 -13.58
CA ARG A 334 9.31 -7.56 -14.40
C ARG A 334 7.95 -8.05 -13.92
N MET A 335 6.93 -7.21 -14.11
CA MET A 335 5.54 -7.52 -13.82
C MET A 335 4.71 -7.37 -15.10
N ILE A 336 3.93 -8.37 -15.41
CA ILE A 336 3.05 -8.43 -16.57
C ILE A 336 1.62 -8.53 -16.06
N VAL A 337 0.74 -7.63 -16.48
CA VAL A 337 -0.66 -7.62 -16.08
C VAL A 337 -1.46 -8.49 -17.03
N LEU A 338 -2.30 -9.38 -16.52
CA LEU A 338 -3.25 -10.11 -17.34
C LEU A 338 -4.56 -9.33 -17.42
N LEU A 339 -4.83 -8.76 -18.58
CA LEU A 339 -6.06 -8.00 -18.83
C LEU A 339 -7.07 -8.83 -19.63
N PRO A 340 -8.38 -8.65 -19.39
CA PRO A 340 -9.40 -9.18 -20.29
C PRO A 340 -9.07 -8.86 -21.75
N ILE A 341 -9.29 -9.80 -22.65
CA ILE A 341 -8.85 -9.71 -24.07
C ILE A 341 -9.20 -8.35 -24.69
N GLN A 342 -10.47 -7.91 -24.54
CA GLN A 342 -10.95 -6.66 -25.13
C GLN A 342 -10.20 -5.45 -24.56
N ARG A 343 -9.90 -5.46 -23.27
CA ARG A 343 -9.16 -4.38 -22.61
C ARG A 343 -7.71 -4.33 -23.02
N ALA A 344 -7.08 -5.48 -23.20
CA ALA A 344 -5.69 -5.54 -23.64
C ALA A 344 -5.53 -4.91 -25.03
N TYR A 345 -6.40 -5.27 -25.97
CA TYR A 345 -6.34 -4.71 -27.33
C TYR A 345 -6.77 -3.25 -27.42
N ALA A 346 -7.65 -2.78 -26.52
CA ALA A 346 -8.04 -1.37 -26.45
C ALA A 346 -6.91 -0.43 -25.98
N LEU A 347 -5.82 -0.97 -25.46
CA LEU A 347 -4.63 -0.20 -25.07
C LEU A 347 -3.66 0.05 -26.23
N LEU A 348 -3.82 -0.67 -27.34
CA LEU A 348 -2.98 -0.44 -28.52
C LEU A 348 -3.47 0.81 -29.26
N PRO A 349 -2.56 1.64 -29.82
CA PRO A 349 -2.95 2.73 -30.68
C PRO A 349 -3.74 2.17 -31.87
N GLU A 350 -4.83 2.84 -32.23
CA GLU A 350 -5.56 2.51 -33.45
C GLU A 350 -4.58 2.56 -34.62
N THR A 351 -4.28 1.42 -35.19
CA THR A 351 -3.52 1.35 -36.44
C THR A 351 -4.45 1.94 -37.49
N VAL A 352 -4.22 3.19 -37.90
CA VAL A 352 -4.88 3.76 -39.07
C VAL A 352 -4.52 2.86 -40.25
N MET A 353 -5.44 2.01 -40.64
CA MET A 353 -5.37 1.23 -41.90
C MET A 353 -5.60 2.15 -43.09
#